data_bafa0326d60de2019f880612c5c5f364
#
_entry.id   bafa0326d60de2019f880612c5c5f364
#
_cell.length_a   1.000
_cell.length_b   1.000
_cell.length_c   1.000
_cell.angle_alpha   90.00
_cell.angle_beta   90.00
_cell.angle_gamma   90.00
#
_symmetry.space_group_name_H-M   'P 1'
#
loop_
_entity.id
_entity.type
_entity.pdbx_description
1 polymer ?
#
loop_
_entity_poly.entity_id
_entity_poly.type
_entity_poly.pdbx_seq_one_letter_code
_entity_poly.pdbx_strand_id
1 'polypeptide(L)'
;IEHIIFLDDTTDNGCDGTWAGCWTRVAKLFSGDIDNDNIGDIVFTSAALEALKPHIYFLEHDGSSELATDNIEAIIPKSASLDQNYPNPFNPQTQFHYSLSKTENIYLAIYDLLGKEIFTIHNGLQRAGNHNVQWTGVDNAGSFVPSGIYFCRLTNESDVLTKKLVL
;
A
#
# COMPACT_ATOMS: atom_id res chain seq x y z
N ILE A 1 -1.20 -23.33 -15.82
CA ILE A 1 -2.13 -23.17 -16.97
C ILE A 1 -2.81 -21.84 -16.73
N GLU A 2 -2.40 -20.81 -17.46
CA GLU A 2 -3.03 -19.50 -17.38
C GLU A 2 -4.33 -19.53 -18.19
N HIS A 3 -5.46 -19.55 -17.51
CA HIS A 3 -6.74 -19.26 -18.13
C HIS A 3 -7.11 -17.81 -17.81
N ILE A 4 -7.17 -16.99 -18.85
CA ILE A 4 -7.74 -15.64 -18.75
C ILE A 4 -9.25 -15.80 -18.88
N ILE A 5 -9.97 -15.58 -17.80
CA ILE A 5 -11.43 -15.53 -17.81
C ILE A 5 -11.82 -14.06 -17.96
N PHE A 6 -12.48 -13.74 -19.07
CA PHE A 6 -13.16 -12.46 -19.22
C PHE A 6 -14.53 -12.59 -18.58
N LEU A 7 -14.76 -11.89 -17.49
CA LEU A 7 -16.09 -11.74 -16.94
C LEU A 7 -16.73 -10.50 -17.59
N ASP A 8 -17.73 -10.74 -18.38
CA ASP A 8 -18.57 -9.69 -18.98
C ASP A 8 -19.64 -9.31 -17.96
N ASP A 9 -19.50 -8.14 -17.34
CA ASP A 9 -20.56 -7.56 -16.52
C ASP A 9 -21.51 -6.79 -17.44
N THR A 10 -22.59 -7.47 -17.87
CA THR A 10 -23.64 -6.89 -18.73
C THR A 10 -24.66 -6.07 -17.94
N THR A 11 -24.49 -5.84 -16.64
CA THR A 11 -25.40 -5.05 -15.83
C THR A 11 -24.95 -3.60 -15.70
N ASP A 12 -25.31 -2.82 -16.72
CA ASP A 12 -25.73 -1.44 -16.58
C ASP A 12 -24.71 -0.38 -16.16
N ASN A 13 -24.02 0.18 -17.14
CA ASN A 13 -23.65 1.61 -17.10
C ASN A 13 -23.18 2.10 -18.48
N GLY A 14 -24.05 1.96 -19.50
CA GLY A 14 -23.85 2.66 -20.77
C GLY A 14 -22.86 2.04 -21.74
N CYS A 15 -22.49 0.78 -21.54
CA CYS A 15 -21.76 0.01 -22.53
C CYS A 15 -22.73 -0.43 -23.63
N ASP A 16 -22.59 0.13 -24.82
CA ASP A 16 -23.46 -0.10 -25.99
C ASP A 16 -23.21 -1.44 -26.72
N GLY A 17 -22.53 -2.40 -26.07
CA GLY A 17 -22.20 -3.70 -26.68
C GLY A 17 -21.11 -3.65 -27.73
N THR A 18 -20.41 -2.53 -27.89
CA THR A 18 -19.25 -2.45 -28.78
C THR A 18 -17.97 -2.67 -28.00
N TRP A 19 -17.06 -3.48 -28.51
CA TRP A 19 -15.81 -3.91 -27.89
C TRP A 19 -14.80 -2.79 -27.55
N ALA A 20 -15.14 -1.54 -27.78
CA ALA A 20 -14.19 -0.43 -27.73
C ALA A 20 -14.18 0.37 -26.43
N GLY A 21 -15.09 0.11 -25.48
CA GLY A 21 -15.30 1.04 -24.35
C GLY A 21 -15.19 0.49 -22.93
N CYS A 22 -15.27 -0.81 -22.72
CA CYS A 22 -15.39 -1.38 -21.38
C CYS A 22 -14.30 -2.42 -21.10
N TRP A 23 -13.09 -1.98 -20.80
CA TRP A 23 -12.00 -2.87 -20.43
C TRP A 23 -11.83 -2.95 -18.92
N THR A 24 -12.36 -3.99 -18.30
CA THR A 24 -11.91 -4.41 -16.97
C THR A 24 -10.63 -5.23 -17.17
N ARG A 25 -9.49 -4.70 -16.79
CA ARG A 25 -8.23 -5.46 -16.81
C ARG A 25 -8.13 -6.27 -15.52
N VAL A 26 -8.18 -7.59 -15.63
CA VAL A 26 -7.69 -8.47 -14.57
C VAL A 26 -6.18 -8.28 -14.49
N ALA A 27 -5.71 -7.64 -13.43
CA ALA A 27 -4.30 -7.31 -13.28
C ALA A 27 -3.49 -8.50 -12.78
N LYS A 28 -4.09 -9.40 -12.00
CA LYS A 28 -3.44 -10.57 -11.44
C LYS A 28 -4.46 -11.61 -11.00
N LEU A 29 -4.18 -12.87 -11.30
CA LEU A 29 -4.95 -14.02 -10.85
C LEU A 29 -4.07 -14.89 -9.96
N PHE A 30 -4.58 -15.27 -8.80
CA PHE A 30 -3.96 -16.26 -7.92
C PHE A 30 -4.96 -17.36 -7.68
N SER A 31 -4.49 -18.61 -7.68
CA SER A 31 -5.28 -19.76 -7.29
C SER A 31 -4.54 -20.57 -6.25
N GLY A 32 -5.24 -21.02 -5.23
CA GLY A 32 -4.70 -21.81 -4.11
C GLY A 32 -5.70 -21.82 -2.97
N ASP A 33 -5.41 -22.60 -1.97
CA ASP A 33 -6.14 -22.59 -0.71
C ASP A 33 -5.54 -21.46 0.15
N ILE A 34 -6.21 -20.31 0.19
CA ILE A 34 -5.67 -19.08 0.79
C ILE A 34 -6.03 -19.00 2.28
N ASP A 35 -7.18 -19.51 2.68
CA ASP A 35 -7.64 -19.53 4.07
C ASP A 35 -7.39 -20.86 4.80
N ASN A 36 -6.83 -21.84 4.07
CA ASN A 36 -6.43 -23.15 4.57
C ASN A 36 -7.60 -24.05 5.03
N ASP A 37 -8.72 -23.96 4.29
CA ASP A 37 -9.92 -24.79 4.50
C ASP A 37 -9.97 -26.05 3.62
N ASN A 38 -8.93 -26.28 2.78
CA ASN A 38 -8.78 -27.32 1.77
C ASN A 38 -9.72 -27.18 0.55
N ILE A 39 -10.29 -26.02 0.34
CA ILE A 39 -11.04 -25.67 -0.85
C ILE A 39 -10.17 -24.73 -1.71
N GLY A 40 -10.29 -24.81 -3.01
CA GLY A 40 -9.47 -23.98 -3.89
C GLY A 40 -10.08 -22.61 -4.09
N ASP A 41 -9.35 -21.57 -3.73
CA ASP A 41 -9.73 -20.18 -3.92
C ASP A 41 -9.19 -19.59 -5.21
N ILE A 42 -9.92 -18.65 -5.76
CA ILE A 42 -9.44 -17.82 -6.86
C ILE A 42 -9.52 -16.35 -6.43
N VAL A 43 -8.38 -15.67 -6.41
CA VAL A 43 -8.31 -14.24 -6.13
C VAL A 43 -7.88 -13.50 -7.38
N PHE A 44 -8.63 -12.49 -7.78
CA PHE A 44 -8.25 -11.63 -8.89
C PHE A 44 -8.47 -10.16 -8.56
N THR A 45 -7.65 -9.31 -9.16
CA THR A 45 -7.76 -7.87 -9.03
C THR A 45 -8.23 -7.29 -10.36
N SER A 46 -9.22 -6.41 -10.33
CA SER A 46 -9.62 -5.62 -11.48
C SER A 46 -9.21 -4.16 -11.28
N ALA A 47 -8.69 -3.55 -12.34
CA ALA A 47 -8.46 -2.11 -12.40
C ALA A 47 -9.43 -1.53 -13.42
N ALA A 48 -10.47 -0.86 -12.96
CA ALA A 48 -11.32 -0.05 -13.84
C ALA A 48 -10.62 1.29 -14.12
N LEU A 49 -10.59 1.70 -15.38
CA LEU A 49 -9.88 2.90 -15.84
C LEU A 49 -10.45 4.22 -15.28
N GLU A 50 -11.67 4.25 -14.76
CA GLU A 50 -12.34 5.46 -14.29
C GLU A 50 -12.70 5.49 -12.80
N ALA A 51 -12.61 4.39 -12.09
CA ALA A 51 -12.80 4.38 -10.64
C ALA A 51 -11.47 4.08 -9.97
N LEU A 52 -10.91 5.05 -9.27
CA LEU A 52 -9.62 5.01 -8.57
C LEU A 52 -9.53 3.98 -7.42
N LYS A 53 -10.35 2.94 -7.45
CA LYS A 53 -10.32 1.87 -6.45
C LYS A 53 -10.10 0.52 -7.16
N PRO A 54 -8.95 -0.13 -6.93
CA PRO A 54 -8.79 -1.52 -7.33
C PRO A 54 -9.79 -2.37 -6.54
N HIS A 55 -10.54 -3.21 -7.23
CA HIS A 55 -11.37 -4.22 -6.61
C HIS A 55 -10.59 -5.53 -6.58
N ILE A 56 -10.56 -6.19 -5.44
CA ILE A 56 -10.04 -7.55 -5.28
C ILE A 56 -11.28 -8.44 -5.10
N TYR A 57 -11.35 -9.49 -5.86
CA TYR A 57 -12.43 -10.45 -5.81
C TYR A 57 -11.89 -11.77 -5.28
N PHE A 58 -12.58 -12.32 -4.30
CA PHE A 58 -12.35 -13.67 -3.81
C PHE A 58 -13.48 -14.55 -4.34
N LEU A 59 -13.15 -15.68 -4.92
CA LEU A 59 -14.07 -16.71 -5.30
C LEU A 59 -13.75 -17.94 -4.47
N GLU A 60 -14.59 -18.25 -3.51
CA GLU A 60 -14.60 -19.53 -2.83
C GLU A 60 -15.42 -20.53 -3.66
N HIS A 61 -14.91 -21.72 -3.83
CA HIS A 61 -15.64 -22.80 -4.47
C HIS A 61 -16.25 -23.71 -3.39
N ASP A 62 -17.25 -23.22 -2.67
CA ASP A 62 -18.04 -24.01 -1.71
C ASP A 62 -19.15 -24.84 -2.36
N GLY A 63 -19.18 -24.85 -3.71
CA GLY A 63 -20.25 -25.49 -4.49
C GLY A 63 -21.52 -24.63 -4.57
N SER A 64 -21.57 -23.48 -3.94
CA SER A 64 -22.60 -22.47 -4.12
C SER A 64 -22.13 -21.41 -5.11
N SER A 65 -22.99 -20.96 -6.00
CA SER A 65 -22.68 -19.95 -7.01
C SER A 65 -22.83 -18.51 -6.49
N GLU A 66 -22.60 -18.29 -5.20
CA GLU A 66 -22.63 -16.94 -4.64
C GLU A 66 -21.22 -16.35 -4.56
N LEU A 67 -21.05 -15.23 -5.24
CA LEU A 67 -19.85 -14.41 -5.12
C LEU A 67 -19.83 -13.74 -3.74
N ALA A 68 -19.01 -14.22 -2.84
CA ALA A 68 -18.77 -13.51 -1.60
C ALA A 68 -17.93 -12.25 -1.90
N THR A 69 -18.58 -11.11 -2.00
CA THR A 69 -17.91 -9.82 -1.96
C THR A 69 -17.59 -9.50 -0.52
N ASP A 70 -16.59 -10.12 0.05
CA ASP A 70 -16.08 -9.69 1.34
C ASP A 70 -15.43 -8.31 1.18
N ASN A 71 -15.90 -7.39 2.00
CA ASN A 71 -15.45 -6.01 2.01
C ASN A 71 -13.96 -5.94 2.26
N ILE A 72 -13.20 -5.56 1.24
CA ILE A 72 -11.74 -5.31 1.34
C ILE A 72 -11.45 -4.03 2.15
N GLU A 73 -12.33 -3.59 2.99
CA GLU A 73 -12.01 -2.59 4.00
C GLU A 73 -10.87 -3.02 4.96
N ALA A 74 -10.56 -4.34 4.97
CA ALA A 74 -9.51 -4.88 5.87
C ALA A 74 -8.08 -4.62 5.41
N ILE A 75 -7.83 -4.28 4.15
CA ILE A 75 -6.47 -4.09 3.61
C ILE A 75 -6.07 -2.61 3.57
N ILE A 76 -7.05 -1.70 3.55
CA ILE A 76 -6.76 -0.27 3.63
C ILE A 76 -6.75 0.14 5.10
N PRO A 77 -5.62 0.62 5.63
CA PRO A 77 -5.55 1.11 7.00
C PRO A 77 -6.60 2.18 7.24
N LYS A 78 -7.29 2.14 8.39
CA LYS A 78 -8.34 3.12 8.73
C LYS A 78 -7.81 4.52 9.01
N SER A 79 -6.52 4.62 9.32
CA SER A 79 -5.81 5.88 9.57
C SER A 79 -4.35 5.75 9.14
N ALA A 80 -3.69 6.88 8.94
CA ALA A 80 -2.25 6.87 8.74
C ALA A 80 -1.55 6.32 9.99
N SER A 81 -0.50 5.52 9.78
CA SER A 81 0.36 5.04 10.86
C SER A 81 1.82 5.13 10.46
N LEU A 82 2.68 5.30 11.46
CA LEU A 82 4.14 5.20 11.30
C LEU A 82 4.65 4.29 12.42
N ASP A 83 5.25 3.16 12.04
CA ASP A 83 5.79 2.21 12.99
C ASP A 83 7.17 2.63 13.51
N GLN A 84 7.59 2.02 14.59
CA GLN A 84 8.98 2.18 15.07
C GLN A 84 9.92 1.57 14.03
N ASN A 85 11.00 2.29 13.71
CA ASN A 85 12.02 1.76 12.81
C ASN A 85 12.66 0.48 13.37
N TYR A 86 13.02 -0.41 12.47
CA TYR A 86 13.75 -1.62 12.83
C TYR A 86 14.95 -1.85 11.90
N PRO A 87 16.14 -2.14 12.48
CA PRO A 87 16.47 -2.14 13.90
C PRO A 87 16.45 -0.74 14.52
N ASN A 88 16.33 -0.66 15.87
CA ASN A 88 16.52 0.57 16.66
C ASN A 88 17.05 0.19 18.05
N PRO A 89 18.30 0.49 18.44
CA PRO A 89 19.31 1.22 17.67
C PRO A 89 19.72 0.56 16.37
N PHE A 90 20.22 1.35 15.40
CA PHE A 90 20.63 0.85 14.09
C PHE A 90 22.06 1.27 13.73
N ASN A 91 22.70 0.54 12.77
CA ASN A 91 24.05 0.85 12.28
C ASN A 91 24.29 0.20 10.92
N PRO A 92 24.51 0.96 9.84
CA PRO A 92 24.10 2.36 9.65
C PRO A 92 22.68 2.48 9.07
N GLN A 93 21.99 1.37 8.85
CA GLN A 93 20.71 1.35 8.13
C GLN A 93 19.56 0.86 8.98
N THR A 94 18.37 1.39 8.70
CA THR A 94 17.12 1.01 9.32
C THR A 94 15.96 1.11 8.34
N GLN A 95 14.87 0.42 8.65
CA GLN A 95 13.64 0.42 7.84
C GLN A 95 12.50 1.04 8.62
N PHE A 96 11.62 1.73 7.89
CA PHE A 96 10.37 2.27 8.40
C PHE A 96 9.22 1.62 7.66
N HIS A 97 8.21 1.23 8.41
CA HIS A 97 6.92 0.82 7.89
C HIS A 97 5.91 1.91 8.22
N TYR A 98 5.13 2.32 7.25
CA TYR A 98 4.03 3.24 7.46
C TYR A 98 2.84 2.86 6.58
N SER A 99 1.67 3.30 6.98
CA SER A 99 0.44 3.02 6.25
C SER A 99 -0.36 4.29 6.02
N LEU A 100 -1.10 4.33 4.91
CA LEU A 100 -1.98 5.43 4.54
C LEU A 100 -3.38 4.92 4.26
N SER A 101 -4.39 5.59 4.80
CA SER A 101 -5.79 5.23 4.59
C SER A 101 -6.34 5.68 3.24
N LYS A 102 -5.70 6.65 2.61
CA LYS A 102 -6.07 7.21 1.30
C LYS A 102 -4.83 7.61 0.53
N THR A 103 -4.97 7.76 -0.78
CA THR A 103 -3.94 8.37 -1.62
C THR A 103 -3.89 9.87 -1.34
N GLU A 104 -2.75 10.36 -0.87
CA GLU A 104 -2.57 11.75 -0.45
C GLU A 104 -1.12 12.21 -0.58
N ASN A 105 -0.90 13.52 -0.53
CA ASN A 105 0.44 14.06 -0.43
C ASN A 105 0.98 13.85 0.98
N ILE A 106 2.18 13.30 1.06
CA ILE A 106 2.90 13.10 2.32
C ILE A 106 4.28 13.73 2.26
N TYR A 107 4.78 14.07 3.43
CA TYR A 107 6.15 14.46 3.66
C TYR A 107 6.76 13.57 4.75
N LEU A 108 7.73 12.74 4.37
CA LEU A 108 8.43 11.83 5.28
C LEU A 108 9.89 12.22 5.31
N ALA A 109 10.38 12.67 6.46
CA ALA A 109 11.73 13.18 6.60
C ALA A 109 12.34 12.86 7.97
N ILE A 110 13.67 12.93 8.03
CA ILE A 110 14.48 12.73 9.22
C ILE A 110 14.95 14.09 9.74
N TYR A 111 14.85 14.28 11.04
CA TYR A 111 15.24 15.51 11.75
C TYR A 111 16.22 15.21 12.88
N ASP A 112 17.09 16.16 13.19
CA ASP A 112 17.92 16.14 14.39
C ASP A 112 17.15 16.62 15.64
N LEU A 113 17.83 16.64 16.79
CA LEU A 113 17.28 17.09 18.07
C LEU A 113 16.88 18.58 18.08
N LEU A 114 17.45 19.39 17.18
CA LEU A 114 17.13 20.81 17.06
C LEU A 114 15.99 21.06 16.09
N GLY A 115 15.44 19.99 15.48
CA GLY A 115 14.39 20.09 14.47
C GLY A 115 14.88 20.49 13.08
N LYS A 116 16.21 20.47 12.86
CA LYS A 116 16.77 20.66 11.53
C LYS A 116 16.53 19.40 10.71
N GLU A 117 16.03 19.58 9.49
CA GLU A 117 15.90 18.50 8.54
C GLU A 117 17.26 17.99 8.09
N ILE A 118 17.43 16.68 8.14
CA ILE A 118 18.65 15.97 7.77
C ILE A 118 18.48 15.27 6.42
N PHE A 119 17.37 14.54 6.25
CA PHE A 119 17.14 13.75 5.04
C PHE A 119 15.65 13.68 4.70
N THR A 120 15.32 13.92 3.45
CA THR A 120 13.96 13.72 2.92
C THR A 120 13.83 12.33 2.32
N ILE A 121 12.99 11.48 2.93
CA ILE A 121 12.74 10.14 2.43
C ILE A 121 11.71 10.17 1.30
N HIS A 122 10.61 10.92 1.48
CA HIS A 122 9.56 11.06 0.48
C HIS A 122 8.91 12.44 0.56
N ASN A 123 8.61 13.01 -0.61
CA ASN A 123 7.89 14.27 -0.74
C ASN A 123 6.98 14.20 -1.96
N GLY A 124 5.69 14.08 -1.76
CA GLY A 124 4.71 14.07 -2.85
C GLY A 124 3.57 13.09 -2.64
N LEU A 125 2.87 12.79 -3.74
CA LEU A 125 1.70 11.91 -3.75
C LEU A 125 2.10 10.46 -3.49
N GLN A 126 1.46 9.85 -2.50
CA GLN A 126 1.63 8.46 -2.13
C GLN A 126 0.28 7.74 -2.12
N ARG A 127 0.23 6.52 -2.64
CA ARG A 127 -0.99 5.72 -2.69
C ARG A 127 -1.40 5.23 -1.31
N ALA A 128 -2.70 4.97 -1.12
CA ALA A 128 -3.20 4.23 0.05
C ALA A 128 -2.53 2.86 0.18
N GLY A 129 -2.41 2.35 1.41
CA GLY A 129 -1.84 1.05 1.70
C GLY A 129 -0.58 1.11 2.56
N ASN A 130 0.13 -0.02 2.62
CA ASN A 130 1.35 -0.20 3.41
C ASN A 130 2.59 0.10 2.58
N HIS A 131 3.54 0.80 3.18
CA HIS A 131 4.79 1.21 2.57
C HIS A 131 5.97 0.84 3.43
N ASN A 132 7.08 0.52 2.77
CA ASN A 132 8.35 0.22 3.41
C ASN A 132 9.44 1.07 2.76
N VAL A 133 10.21 1.79 3.58
CA VAL A 133 11.31 2.64 3.14
C VAL A 133 12.51 2.43 4.03
N GLN A 134 13.70 2.70 3.48
CA GLN A 134 14.96 2.52 4.18
C GLN A 134 15.72 3.84 4.29
N TRP A 135 16.40 4.03 5.41
CA TRP A 135 17.39 5.09 5.60
C TRP A 135 18.74 4.50 6.00
N THR A 136 19.80 5.00 5.39
CA THR A 136 21.17 4.49 5.55
C THR A 136 22.06 5.41 6.38
N GLY A 137 21.48 6.29 7.19
CA GLY A 137 22.24 7.20 8.05
C GLY A 137 23.00 8.30 7.32
N VAL A 138 22.46 8.76 6.18
CA VAL A 138 23.05 9.85 5.40
C VAL A 138 22.13 11.07 5.37
N ASP A 139 22.72 12.24 5.17
CA ASP A 139 21.99 13.49 4.93
C ASP A 139 21.62 13.67 3.45
N ASN A 140 20.93 14.75 3.10
CA ASN A 140 20.54 15.06 1.72
C ASN A 140 21.76 15.32 0.79
N ALA A 141 22.95 15.54 1.33
CA ALA A 141 24.20 15.66 0.56
C ALA A 141 24.92 14.31 0.38
N GLY A 142 24.38 13.22 0.95
CA GLY A 142 24.96 11.87 0.91
C GLY A 142 26.07 11.64 1.93
N SER A 143 26.28 12.56 2.88
CA SER A 143 27.28 12.42 3.94
C SER A 143 26.70 11.66 5.13
N PHE A 144 27.49 10.76 5.74
CA PHE A 144 27.07 10.09 6.96
C PHE A 144 26.83 11.07 8.10
N VAL A 145 25.72 10.89 8.80
CA VAL A 145 25.40 11.69 9.97
C VAL A 145 26.04 11.10 11.23
N PRO A 146 26.39 11.92 12.24
CA PRO A 146 26.95 11.43 13.50
C PRO A 146 25.99 10.47 14.23
N SER A 147 26.56 9.55 15.02
CA SER A 147 25.75 8.77 15.96
C SER A 147 25.00 9.68 16.93
N GLY A 148 23.72 9.38 17.16
CA GLY A 148 22.88 10.24 17.97
C GLY A 148 21.40 9.89 17.90
N ILE A 149 20.60 10.81 18.41
CA ILE A 149 19.14 10.70 18.38
C ILE A 149 18.61 11.55 17.22
N TYR A 150 17.73 10.93 16.44
CA TYR A 150 17.03 11.55 15.32
C TYR A 150 15.53 11.29 15.45
N PHE A 151 14.74 11.96 14.64
CA PHE A 151 13.29 11.76 14.55
C PHE A 151 12.88 11.55 13.11
N CYS A 152 12.15 10.49 12.85
CA CYS A 152 11.40 10.32 11.61
C CYS A 152 10.01 10.95 11.79
N ARG A 153 9.63 11.82 10.87
CA ARG A 153 8.32 12.47 10.88
C ARG A 153 7.61 12.23 9.57
N LEU A 154 6.41 11.67 9.67
CA LEU A 154 5.43 11.58 8.58
C LEU A 154 4.39 12.68 8.78
N THR A 155 4.25 13.54 7.80
CA THR A 155 3.24 14.61 7.78
C THR A 155 2.35 14.39 6.57
N ASN A 156 1.05 14.40 6.78
CA ASN A 156 0.04 14.45 5.73
C ASN A 156 -0.93 15.62 5.99
N GLU A 157 -2.05 15.68 5.27
CA GLU A 157 -3.05 16.75 5.42
C GLU A 157 -3.70 16.81 6.82
N SER A 158 -3.77 15.68 7.53
CA SER A 158 -4.53 15.52 8.76
C SER A 158 -3.66 15.26 9.97
N ASP A 159 -2.49 14.62 9.79
CA ASP A 159 -1.70 14.03 10.86
C ASP A 159 -0.22 14.41 10.79
N VAL A 160 0.41 14.44 11.95
CA VAL A 160 1.87 14.49 12.10
C VAL A 160 2.30 13.36 13.03
N LEU A 161 2.91 12.33 12.47
CA LEU A 161 3.38 11.17 13.20
C LEU A 161 4.91 11.23 13.35
N THR A 162 5.41 10.97 14.56
CA THR A 162 6.85 11.06 14.82
C THR A 162 7.35 9.84 15.59
N LYS A 163 8.50 9.31 15.19
CA LYS A 163 9.22 8.22 15.86
C LYS A 163 10.65 8.59 16.15
N LYS A 164 11.13 8.22 17.35
CA LYS A 164 12.52 8.44 17.76
C LYS A 164 13.43 7.33 17.23
N LEU A 165 14.59 7.72 16.69
CA LEU A 165 15.64 6.87 16.15
C LEU A 165 16.92 7.00 16.99
N VAL A 166 17.68 5.92 17.06
CA VAL A 166 18.99 5.92 17.71
C VAL A 166 20.00 5.27 16.74
N LEU A 167 20.97 6.07 16.27
CA LEU A 167 22.06 5.67 15.40
C LEU A 167 23.36 5.49 16.21
#